data_7ba112380ae08a3ddac4995cfc0cfb0e
#
_entry.id   7ba112380ae08a3ddac4995cfc0cfb0e
#
_cell.length_a   1.000
_cell.length_b   1.000
_cell.length_c   1.000
_cell.angle_alpha   90.00
_cell.angle_beta   90.00
_cell.angle_gamma   90.00
#
_symmetry.space_group_name_H-M   'P 1'
#
loop_
_entity.id
_entity.type
_entity.pdbx_description
1 polymer ?
#
loop_
_entity_poly.entity_id
_entity_poly.type
_entity_poly.pdbx_seq_one_letter_code
_entity_poly.pdbx_strand_id
1 'polypeptide(L)'
;MKGVYERYHITVKEAPPKIKLPPKFTVNRYNNCTNAQECTQACIYDVHELTEDGQIAEPNQDLCRGCYMCVLKCPKGAISIGINPEFEKLGNPYFSPDRIKTIYFEAETGRVPVSGAGYKGPFAGKGFDSIWFDFSEIVRPTRDGIHGREYISTSVDLGRRLQSLEFDANQKLVSNVPKTIEIPIPIIFDAPLSCETGRNLQLALAKAATRLKTFAIVKAGEYSPDLGRYKANLIPRINSDEIDEFEDLVKTSQIVEVEFMDGDIKDQLKRVKATNPSALISFYLPYDKEAPERADAVAKIGGDIVHLHVDEEAVERDPDIIKGAIRSVHSYLVDKRNRDKITLISSGGIAEAAHVPKSIILGVNAVAVGIAYQIAIGCKVCYGDRHSRDCPMNLEDGDVELATQRITNLMGAWRDQLLEVLGGMGLREVKRQTGEVGRAMFYENLEAKIFGDKG
;
A
#
# COMPACT_ATOMS: atom_id res chain seq x y z
N MET A 1 34.25 10.58 12.09
CA MET A 1 33.04 11.30 11.61
C MET A 1 31.97 10.27 11.32
N LYS A 2 30.91 10.18 12.13
CA LYS A 2 29.72 9.40 11.76
C LYS A 2 29.18 10.04 10.48
N GLY A 3 28.98 9.25 9.43
CA GLY A 3 28.52 9.73 8.12
C GLY A 3 27.23 10.54 8.26
N VAL A 4 27.19 11.67 7.59
CA VAL A 4 26.12 12.67 7.65
C VAL A 4 24.77 12.13 7.13
N TYR A 5 24.76 10.94 6.53
CA TYR A 5 23.55 10.31 5.98
C TYR A 5 23.51 8.83 6.36
N GLU A 6 22.75 8.52 7.40
CA GLU A 6 22.38 7.13 7.68
C GLU A 6 21.31 6.71 6.66
N ARG A 7 21.66 5.78 5.78
CA ARG A 7 20.74 5.28 4.76
C ARG A 7 19.65 4.45 5.41
N TYR A 8 18.40 4.72 5.05
CA TYR A 8 17.30 3.89 5.47
C TYR A 8 17.24 2.60 4.65
N HIS A 9 17.26 1.46 5.34
CA HIS A 9 17.14 0.14 4.74
C HIS A 9 16.04 -0.66 5.41
N ILE A 10 15.30 -1.43 4.61
CA ILE A 10 14.34 -2.41 5.09
C ILE A 10 14.99 -3.79 4.99
N THR A 11 15.11 -4.48 6.12
CA THR A 11 15.66 -5.83 6.15
C THR A 11 14.60 -6.83 5.74
N VAL A 12 14.71 -7.37 4.53
CA VAL A 12 13.85 -8.44 4.02
C VAL A 12 14.47 -9.79 4.30
N LYS A 13 13.63 -10.80 4.59
CA LYS A 13 14.02 -12.19 4.80
C LYS A 13 12.95 -13.07 4.18
N GLU A 14 13.32 -14.20 3.65
CA GLU A 14 12.36 -15.19 3.18
C GLU A 14 11.37 -15.55 4.29
N ALA A 15 10.09 -15.42 4.00
CA ALA A 15 8.98 -15.60 4.94
C ALA A 15 7.84 -16.36 4.25
N PRO A 16 7.92 -17.70 4.18
CA PRO A 16 6.93 -18.52 3.50
C PRO A 16 5.54 -18.32 4.13
N PRO A 17 4.46 -18.39 3.34
CA PRO A 17 3.11 -18.24 3.85
C PRO A 17 2.70 -19.45 4.70
N LYS A 18 1.95 -19.20 5.78
CA LYS A 18 1.31 -20.28 6.57
C LYS A 18 0.31 -21.08 5.72
N ILE A 19 -0.39 -20.40 4.82
CA ILE A 19 -1.37 -21.00 3.91
C ILE A 19 -0.93 -20.72 2.48
N LYS A 20 -0.77 -21.79 1.69
CA LYS A 20 -0.48 -21.68 0.26
C LYS A 20 -1.72 -21.26 -0.50
N LEU A 21 -1.53 -20.41 -1.51
CA LEU A 21 -2.56 -20.15 -2.51
C LEU A 21 -2.69 -21.35 -3.46
N PRO A 22 -3.89 -21.60 -4.00
CA PRO A 22 -4.05 -22.56 -5.06
C PRO A 22 -3.21 -22.15 -6.29
N PRO A 23 -2.63 -23.10 -7.02
CA PRO A 23 -1.88 -22.81 -8.24
C PRO A 23 -2.80 -22.15 -9.28
N LYS A 24 -2.25 -21.20 -10.06
CA LYS A 24 -3.04 -20.50 -11.10
C LYS A 24 -3.52 -21.43 -12.22
N PHE A 25 -2.71 -22.44 -12.57
CA PHE A 25 -3.00 -23.34 -13.65
C PHE A 25 -3.15 -24.77 -13.15
N THR A 26 -4.11 -25.48 -13.74
CA THR A 26 -4.27 -26.92 -13.62
C THR A 26 -3.69 -27.58 -14.86
N VAL A 27 -2.77 -28.50 -14.66
CA VAL A 27 -2.18 -29.31 -15.73
C VAL A 27 -2.77 -30.72 -15.65
N ASN A 28 -3.53 -31.11 -16.66
CA ASN A 28 -4.14 -32.44 -16.75
C ASN A 28 -3.38 -33.29 -17.74
N ARG A 29 -3.08 -34.52 -17.35
CA ARG A 29 -2.53 -35.56 -18.24
C ARG A 29 -3.56 -36.68 -18.42
N TYR A 30 -3.87 -36.99 -19.67
CA TYR A 30 -4.89 -37.98 -20.02
C TYR A 30 -4.30 -39.36 -20.19
N ASN A 31 -5.17 -40.39 -20.16
CA ASN A 31 -4.82 -41.81 -20.21
C ASN A 31 -4.19 -42.26 -21.55
N ASN A 32 -4.28 -41.42 -22.60
CA ASN A 32 -3.62 -41.70 -23.89
C ASN A 32 -2.13 -41.28 -23.89
N CYS A 33 -1.58 -40.93 -22.76
CA CYS A 33 -0.15 -40.65 -22.61
C CYS A 33 0.67 -41.94 -22.89
N THR A 34 1.66 -41.82 -23.75
CA THR A 34 2.56 -42.93 -24.12
C THR A 34 3.94 -42.84 -23.49
N ASN A 35 4.10 -41.98 -22.47
CA ASN A 35 5.38 -41.71 -21.79
C ASN A 35 6.52 -41.26 -22.75
N ALA A 36 6.18 -40.46 -23.78
CA ALA A 36 7.15 -40.00 -24.77
C ALA A 36 8.17 -38.98 -24.19
N GLN A 37 7.97 -38.53 -22.96
CA GLN A 37 8.86 -37.60 -22.20
C GLN A 37 9.09 -36.23 -22.83
N GLU A 38 8.46 -35.89 -23.95
CA GLU A 38 8.60 -34.59 -24.62
C GLU A 38 8.18 -33.41 -23.70
N CYS A 39 7.23 -33.63 -22.80
CA CYS A 39 6.77 -32.62 -21.86
C CYS A 39 7.83 -32.28 -20.80
N THR A 40 8.64 -33.26 -20.38
CA THR A 40 9.73 -33.02 -19.40
C THR A 40 10.87 -32.22 -20.03
N GLN A 41 11.19 -32.55 -21.31
CA GLN A 41 12.24 -31.81 -22.05
C GLN A 41 11.78 -30.42 -22.47
N ALA A 42 10.48 -30.22 -22.71
CA ALA A 42 9.94 -28.94 -23.15
C ALA A 42 9.68 -27.95 -21.99
N CYS A 43 9.58 -28.45 -20.76
CA CYS A 43 9.23 -27.63 -19.61
C CYS A 43 10.47 -27.04 -18.94
N ILE A 44 10.66 -25.73 -19.08
CA ILE A 44 11.76 -24.99 -18.43
C ILE A 44 11.44 -24.61 -16.99
N TYR A 45 10.29 -25.00 -16.46
CA TYR A 45 9.80 -24.66 -15.11
C TYR A 45 9.69 -25.89 -14.20
N ASP A 46 10.21 -27.02 -14.61
CA ASP A 46 10.23 -28.29 -13.83
C ASP A 46 8.84 -28.75 -13.36
N VAL A 47 7.80 -28.46 -14.17
CA VAL A 47 6.43 -28.94 -13.90
C VAL A 47 6.31 -30.44 -14.09
N HIS A 48 7.06 -30.98 -15.05
CA HIS A 48 7.07 -32.37 -15.40
C HIS A 48 8.45 -32.98 -15.11
N GLU A 49 8.49 -33.91 -14.20
CA GLU A 49 9.70 -34.66 -13.83
C GLU A 49 9.56 -36.14 -14.16
N LEU A 50 10.67 -36.84 -14.19
CA LEU A 50 10.69 -38.28 -14.30
C LEU A 50 10.83 -38.91 -12.92
N THR A 51 10.10 -40.01 -12.71
CA THR A 51 10.31 -40.89 -11.55
C THR A 51 11.60 -41.72 -11.75
N GLU A 52 12.06 -42.36 -10.68
CA GLU A 52 13.21 -43.27 -10.75
C GLU A 52 13.06 -44.39 -11.79
N ASP A 53 11.82 -44.82 -12.06
CA ASP A 53 11.48 -45.84 -13.06
C ASP A 53 11.38 -45.25 -14.47
N GLY A 54 11.73 -43.98 -14.68
CA GLY A 54 11.65 -43.32 -16.00
C GLY A 54 10.24 -43.02 -16.50
N GLN A 55 9.24 -43.07 -15.61
CA GLN A 55 7.88 -42.62 -15.93
C GLN A 55 7.76 -41.12 -15.66
N ILE A 56 6.80 -40.48 -16.35
CA ILE A 56 6.50 -39.05 -16.09
C ILE A 56 5.69 -38.97 -14.78
N ALA A 57 6.24 -38.28 -13.77
CA ALA A 57 5.58 -38.04 -12.50
C ALA A 57 4.32 -37.15 -12.65
N GLU A 58 3.48 -37.11 -11.61
CA GLU A 58 2.36 -36.17 -11.59
C GLU A 58 2.87 -34.72 -11.71
N PRO A 59 2.19 -33.87 -12.51
CA PRO A 59 2.65 -32.49 -12.72
C PRO A 59 2.68 -31.67 -11.45
N ASN A 60 3.80 -31.00 -11.16
CA ASN A 60 3.87 -30.00 -10.11
C ASN A 60 3.17 -28.71 -10.58
N GLN A 61 1.90 -28.57 -10.25
CA GLN A 61 1.05 -27.47 -10.70
C GLN A 61 1.48 -26.11 -10.17
N ASP A 62 2.15 -26.05 -9.00
CA ASP A 62 2.63 -24.80 -8.38
C ASP A 62 3.67 -24.09 -9.26
N LEU A 63 4.44 -24.87 -10.03
CA LEU A 63 5.48 -24.37 -10.92
C LEU A 63 4.96 -23.95 -12.29
N CYS A 64 3.73 -24.34 -12.66
CA CYS A 64 3.19 -24.05 -13.99
C CYS A 64 3.02 -22.54 -14.23
N ARG A 65 3.54 -22.07 -15.37
CA ARG A 65 3.45 -20.67 -15.81
C ARG A 65 2.49 -20.46 -16.99
N GLY A 66 1.78 -21.50 -17.42
CA GLY A 66 0.83 -21.42 -18.51
C GLY A 66 1.46 -21.13 -19.88
N CYS A 67 2.68 -21.57 -20.14
CA CYS A 67 3.36 -21.34 -21.41
C CYS A 67 2.92 -22.27 -22.55
N TYR A 68 2.16 -23.33 -22.25
CA TYR A 68 1.61 -24.33 -23.19
C TYR A 68 2.64 -25.14 -23.98
N MET A 69 3.94 -25.04 -23.73
CA MET A 69 4.96 -25.76 -24.46
C MET A 69 4.79 -27.30 -24.36
N CYS A 70 4.44 -27.80 -23.18
CA CYS A 70 4.18 -29.23 -22.98
C CYS A 70 2.95 -29.71 -23.76
N VAL A 71 1.92 -28.86 -23.95
CA VAL A 71 0.74 -29.16 -24.77
C VAL A 71 1.12 -29.23 -26.24
N LEU A 72 1.88 -28.26 -26.76
CA LEU A 72 2.31 -28.16 -28.14
C LEU A 72 3.27 -29.31 -28.55
N LYS A 73 4.12 -29.74 -27.63
CA LYS A 73 5.11 -30.80 -27.89
C LYS A 73 4.60 -32.21 -27.65
N CYS A 74 3.44 -32.37 -27.02
CA CYS A 74 2.90 -33.69 -26.74
C CYS A 74 2.44 -34.42 -28.05
N PRO A 75 3.09 -35.50 -28.48
CA PRO A 75 2.77 -36.16 -29.76
C PRO A 75 1.39 -36.81 -29.77
N LYS A 76 0.79 -37.04 -28.59
CA LYS A 76 -0.55 -37.68 -28.45
C LYS A 76 -1.62 -36.67 -28.03
N GLY A 77 -1.30 -35.39 -27.84
CA GLY A 77 -2.25 -34.43 -27.32
C GLY A 77 -2.79 -34.80 -25.93
N ALA A 78 -1.96 -35.50 -25.13
CA ALA A 78 -2.36 -36.06 -23.85
C ALA A 78 -2.26 -35.07 -22.68
N ILE A 79 -1.99 -33.78 -22.94
CA ILE A 79 -1.84 -32.76 -21.92
C ILE A 79 -2.76 -31.58 -22.24
N SER A 80 -3.47 -31.09 -21.22
CA SER A 80 -4.17 -29.81 -21.29
C SER A 80 -3.78 -28.94 -20.11
N ILE A 81 -3.88 -27.63 -20.31
CA ILE A 81 -3.69 -26.61 -19.26
C ILE A 81 -4.93 -25.73 -19.23
N GLY A 82 -5.50 -25.56 -18.05
CA GLY A 82 -6.61 -24.67 -17.79
C GLY A 82 -6.31 -23.75 -16.61
N ILE A 83 -7.14 -22.73 -16.42
CA ILE A 83 -7.10 -21.96 -15.18
C ILE A 83 -7.73 -22.80 -14.07
N ASN A 84 -7.13 -22.76 -12.89
CA ASN A 84 -7.64 -23.47 -11.73
C ASN A 84 -8.88 -22.75 -11.16
N PRO A 85 -10.04 -23.41 -11.09
CA PRO A 85 -11.24 -22.77 -10.54
C PRO A 85 -11.11 -22.27 -9.10
N GLU A 86 -10.29 -22.93 -8.28
CA GLU A 86 -10.04 -22.48 -6.90
C GLU A 86 -9.19 -21.21 -6.86
N PHE A 87 -8.34 -20.99 -7.85
CA PHE A 87 -7.61 -19.73 -8.00
C PHE A 87 -8.55 -18.60 -8.41
N GLU A 88 -9.49 -18.85 -9.31
CA GLU A 88 -10.47 -17.84 -9.76
C GLU A 88 -11.43 -17.40 -8.65
N LYS A 89 -11.63 -18.20 -7.61
CA LYS A 89 -12.45 -17.86 -6.44
C LYS A 89 -11.75 -16.90 -5.44
N LEU A 90 -10.44 -16.64 -5.63
CA LEU A 90 -9.73 -15.72 -4.74
C LEU A 90 -10.12 -14.28 -5.02
N GLY A 91 -10.29 -13.51 -3.95
CA GLY A 91 -10.45 -12.07 -4.04
C GLY A 91 -11.80 -11.61 -4.56
N ASN A 92 -11.76 -10.47 -5.19
CA ASN A 92 -12.91 -9.77 -5.77
C ASN A 92 -12.48 -9.10 -7.09
N PRO A 93 -13.35 -8.39 -7.82
CA PRO A 93 -12.99 -7.73 -9.07
C PRO A 93 -11.84 -6.72 -8.95
N TYR A 94 -11.67 -6.07 -7.80
CA TYR A 94 -10.57 -5.12 -7.58
C TYR A 94 -9.30 -5.81 -7.05
N PHE A 95 -9.41 -6.57 -5.96
CA PHE A 95 -8.33 -7.44 -5.47
C PHE A 95 -8.36 -8.78 -6.20
N SER A 96 -8.02 -8.77 -7.47
CA SER A 96 -8.06 -9.95 -8.32
C SER A 96 -7.12 -11.06 -7.83
N PRO A 97 -7.34 -12.33 -8.25
CA PRO A 97 -6.46 -13.44 -7.90
C PRO A 97 -4.98 -13.19 -8.23
N ASP A 98 -4.71 -12.50 -9.34
CA ASP A 98 -3.34 -12.15 -9.74
C ASP A 98 -2.72 -11.08 -8.82
N ARG A 99 -3.49 -10.10 -8.36
CA ARG A 99 -3.05 -9.13 -7.34
C ARG A 99 -2.75 -9.81 -6.01
N ILE A 100 -3.62 -10.69 -5.56
CA ILE A 100 -3.41 -11.48 -4.34
C ILE A 100 -2.11 -12.29 -4.46
N LYS A 101 -1.91 -12.97 -5.59
CA LYS A 101 -0.68 -13.74 -5.83
C LYS A 101 0.57 -12.87 -5.84
N THR A 102 0.48 -11.66 -6.39
CA THR A 102 1.58 -10.68 -6.39
C THR A 102 1.94 -10.25 -4.96
N ILE A 103 0.94 -9.85 -4.16
CA ILE A 103 1.14 -9.48 -2.76
C ILE A 103 1.75 -10.64 -1.95
N TYR A 104 1.29 -11.87 -2.18
CA TYR A 104 1.86 -13.06 -1.54
C TYR A 104 3.34 -13.24 -1.85
N PHE A 105 3.72 -13.11 -3.12
CA PHE A 105 5.12 -13.19 -3.55
C PHE A 105 5.97 -12.08 -2.94
N GLU A 106 5.48 -10.84 -2.93
CA GLU A 106 6.16 -9.69 -2.34
C GLU A 106 6.33 -9.87 -0.83
N ALA A 107 5.30 -10.39 -0.14
CA ALA A 107 5.34 -10.68 1.28
C ALA A 107 6.29 -11.84 1.65
N GLU A 108 6.43 -12.82 0.77
CA GLU A 108 7.34 -13.95 0.95
C GLU A 108 8.79 -13.54 0.72
N THR A 109 9.07 -12.82 -0.36
CA THR A 109 10.43 -12.58 -0.85
C THR A 109 10.99 -11.19 -0.57
N GLY A 110 10.12 -10.20 -0.29
CA GLY A 110 10.50 -8.80 -0.20
C GLY A 110 10.87 -8.17 -1.54
N ARG A 111 10.44 -8.75 -2.66
CA ARG A 111 10.79 -8.33 -4.02
C ARG A 111 9.55 -8.18 -4.88
N VAL A 112 9.56 -7.18 -5.75
CA VAL A 112 8.54 -7.05 -6.78
C VAL A 112 8.70 -8.19 -7.79
N PRO A 113 7.63 -8.88 -8.22
CA PRO A 113 7.72 -9.95 -9.19
C PRO A 113 8.04 -9.39 -10.57
N VAL A 114 9.33 -9.34 -10.91
CA VAL A 114 9.78 -9.01 -12.26
C VAL A 114 10.01 -10.31 -13.02
N SER A 115 9.36 -10.49 -14.16
CA SER A 115 9.62 -11.63 -15.01
C SER A 115 9.67 -11.25 -16.48
N GLY A 116 10.82 -11.46 -17.10
CA GLY A 116 11.04 -11.19 -18.51
C GLY A 116 10.87 -9.72 -18.85
N ALA A 117 10.21 -9.42 -19.96
CA ALA A 117 10.04 -8.09 -20.51
C ALA A 117 9.07 -7.21 -19.72
N GLY A 118 8.63 -7.58 -18.51
CA GLY A 118 7.78 -6.63 -17.89
C GLY A 118 7.03 -6.95 -16.61
N TYR A 119 6.42 -5.91 -16.16
CA TYR A 119 5.41 -5.86 -15.13
C TYR A 119 4.24 -6.81 -15.48
N LYS A 120 3.80 -7.62 -14.52
CA LYS A 120 2.69 -8.58 -14.72
C LYS A 120 1.31 -8.02 -14.38
N GLY A 121 1.25 -6.79 -13.91
CA GLY A 121 0.00 -6.13 -13.64
C GLY A 121 -0.71 -5.67 -14.90
N PRO A 122 -1.93 -5.14 -14.78
CA PRO A 122 -2.68 -4.62 -15.91
C PRO A 122 -1.97 -3.39 -16.52
N PHE A 123 -1.85 -3.38 -17.85
CA PHE A 123 -1.30 -2.23 -18.58
C PHE A 123 -2.31 -1.10 -18.74
N ALA A 124 -3.59 -1.38 -18.64
CA ALA A 124 -4.66 -0.43 -18.69
C ALA A 124 -5.84 -0.95 -17.86
N GLY A 125 -6.64 -0.05 -17.34
CA GLY A 125 -7.79 -0.37 -16.51
C GLY A 125 -8.41 0.89 -15.94
N LYS A 126 -9.27 0.72 -14.96
CA LYS A 126 -9.86 1.80 -14.18
C LYS A 126 -8.98 2.14 -12.96
N GLY A 127 -9.23 3.28 -12.36
CA GLY A 127 -8.55 3.72 -11.17
C GLY A 127 -7.07 3.98 -11.42
N PHE A 128 -6.23 3.47 -10.55
CA PHE A 128 -4.77 3.62 -10.68
C PHE A 128 -4.19 2.95 -11.93
N ASP A 129 -4.88 1.94 -12.50
CA ASP A 129 -4.40 1.25 -13.70
C ASP A 129 -4.53 2.11 -14.97
N SER A 130 -5.28 3.23 -14.90
CA SER A 130 -5.35 4.22 -15.99
C SER A 130 -4.24 5.27 -15.94
N ILE A 131 -3.30 5.17 -15.00
CA ILE A 131 -2.24 6.15 -14.79
C ILE A 131 -0.88 5.51 -15.09
N TRP A 132 -0.09 6.16 -15.93
CA TRP A 132 1.33 5.85 -16.15
C TRP A 132 2.20 7.04 -15.80
N PHE A 133 3.46 6.77 -15.47
CA PHE A 133 4.45 7.83 -15.24
C PHE A 133 5.10 8.23 -16.55
N ASP A 134 5.29 9.53 -16.73
CA ASP A 134 6.10 10.04 -17.83
C ASP A 134 7.59 9.97 -17.45
N PHE A 135 8.31 9.09 -18.12
CA PHE A 135 9.75 8.92 -18.01
C PHE A 135 10.52 9.60 -19.15
N SER A 136 9.88 10.44 -19.96
CA SER A 136 10.49 11.09 -21.13
C SER A 136 11.70 11.97 -20.78
N GLU A 137 11.79 12.42 -19.54
CA GLU A 137 12.90 13.23 -19.02
C GLU A 137 14.00 12.46 -18.30
N ILE A 138 14.07 11.15 -18.46
CA ILE A 138 15.03 10.26 -17.76
C ILE A 138 16.49 10.74 -17.85
N VAL A 139 16.77 11.78 -18.55
CA VAL A 139 18.07 11.96 -19.16
C VAL A 139 19.16 12.46 -18.22
N ARG A 140 18.94 12.94 -16.96
CA ARG A 140 20.13 13.56 -16.35
C ARG A 140 20.42 13.42 -14.85
N PRO A 141 19.53 13.47 -13.87
CA PRO A 141 20.00 13.30 -12.49
C PRO A 141 20.32 11.85 -12.13
N THR A 142 19.83 10.90 -12.95
CA THR A 142 19.97 9.47 -12.72
C THR A 142 20.55 8.72 -13.90
N ARG A 143 21.33 9.40 -14.75
CA ARG A 143 22.03 8.76 -15.86
C ARG A 143 22.84 7.54 -15.41
N ASP A 144 23.30 7.58 -14.17
CA ASP A 144 23.99 6.49 -13.50
C ASP A 144 23.00 5.57 -12.75
N GLY A 145 21.73 5.64 -13.10
CA GLY A 145 20.53 4.92 -12.75
C GLY A 145 20.58 3.97 -11.54
N ILE A 146 21.36 2.95 -11.60
CA ILE A 146 21.53 1.97 -10.53
C ILE A 146 22.35 2.57 -9.37
N HIS A 147 23.31 3.43 -9.62
CA HIS A 147 24.15 4.05 -8.61
C HIS A 147 23.54 5.29 -7.96
N GLY A 148 22.44 5.81 -8.53
CA GLY A 148 21.74 6.98 -8.00
C GLY A 148 20.64 6.67 -6.97
N ARG A 149 20.16 5.44 -6.90
CA ARG A 149 19.05 5.06 -5.98
C ARG A 149 19.37 5.27 -4.52
N GLU A 150 20.62 5.11 -4.14
CA GLU A 150 21.08 5.34 -2.77
C GLU A 150 20.96 6.79 -2.32
N TYR A 151 20.83 7.74 -3.23
CA TYR A 151 20.61 9.17 -2.93
C TYR A 151 19.15 9.60 -3.01
N ILE A 152 18.23 8.68 -3.33
CA ILE A 152 16.80 8.97 -3.39
C ILE A 152 16.19 8.81 -1.99
N SER A 153 15.57 9.88 -1.51
CA SER A 153 14.82 9.87 -0.27
C SER A 153 13.36 9.51 -0.51
N THR A 154 12.87 8.49 0.21
CA THR A 154 11.45 8.13 0.27
C THR A 154 10.75 8.74 1.48
N SER A 155 11.45 9.55 2.29
CA SER A 155 10.89 10.12 3.52
C SER A 155 9.88 11.23 3.24
N VAL A 156 8.88 11.30 4.11
CA VAL A 156 7.87 12.37 4.12
C VAL A 156 7.69 12.91 5.53
N ASP A 157 7.30 14.17 5.62
CA ASP A 157 6.97 14.80 6.89
C ASP A 157 5.44 14.79 7.07
N LEU A 158 5.00 14.29 8.22
CA LEU A 158 3.62 14.39 8.68
C LEU A 158 3.47 15.62 9.55
N GLY A 159 2.39 16.37 9.35
CA GLY A 159 2.11 17.59 10.08
C GLY A 159 2.00 18.81 9.18
N ARG A 160 1.88 19.98 9.79
CA ARG A 160 1.75 21.25 9.09
C ARG A 160 3.11 21.73 8.59
N ARG A 161 3.11 22.39 7.43
CA ARG A 161 4.32 23.07 6.92
C ARG A 161 4.24 24.56 7.19
N LEU A 162 5.38 25.13 7.52
CA LEU A 162 5.53 26.58 7.60
C LEU A 162 5.50 27.16 6.17
N GLN A 163 4.69 28.19 5.95
CA GLN A 163 4.54 28.82 4.63
C GLN A 163 5.60 29.88 4.35
N SER A 164 6.02 30.59 5.37
CA SER A 164 7.03 31.64 5.26
C SER A 164 7.88 31.69 6.52
N LEU A 165 9.15 32.04 6.35
CA LEU A 165 10.04 32.35 7.45
C LEU A 165 9.97 33.86 7.71
N GLU A 166 9.66 34.25 8.94
CA GLU A 166 9.67 35.64 9.39
C GLU A 166 10.84 35.86 10.31
N PHE A 167 11.55 36.96 10.10
CA PHE A 167 12.72 37.34 10.88
C PHE A 167 12.48 38.71 11.51
N ASP A 168 12.94 38.89 12.73
CA ASP A 168 12.94 40.21 13.38
C ASP A 168 14.04 41.13 12.79
N ALA A 169 14.09 42.37 13.29
CA ALA A 169 15.09 43.37 12.88
C ALA A 169 16.54 42.91 13.12
N ASN A 170 16.76 41.97 14.02
CA ASN A 170 18.05 41.38 14.35
C ASN A 170 18.34 40.08 13.54
N GLN A 171 17.55 39.79 12.51
CA GLN A 171 17.64 38.57 11.69
C GLN A 171 17.41 37.26 12.47
N LYS A 172 16.76 37.32 13.61
CA LYS A 172 16.37 36.14 14.38
C LYS A 172 15.01 35.65 13.90
N LEU A 173 14.92 34.31 13.68
CA LEU A 173 13.68 33.68 13.30
C LEU A 173 12.60 33.87 14.37
N VAL A 174 11.47 34.48 14.00
CA VAL A 174 10.31 34.70 14.87
C VAL A 174 9.11 33.83 14.52
N SER A 175 9.13 33.19 13.34
CA SER A 175 8.08 32.25 12.97
C SER A 175 8.04 31.05 13.92
N ASN A 176 6.84 30.74 14.40
CA ASN A 176 6.64 29.51 15.15
C ASN A 176 6.66 28.30 14.16
N VAL A 177 7.76 27.53 14.18
CA VAL A 177 7.91 26.36 13.34
C VAL A 177 7.01 25.24 13.87
N PRO A 178 6.00 24.80 13.11
CA PRO A 178 5.14 23.72 13.55
C PRO A 178 5.93 22.41 13.67
N LYS A 179 5.50 21.56 14.60
CA LYS A 179 6.07 20.21 14.75
C LYS A 179 5.73 19.38 13.52
N THR A 180 6.72 18.66 13.03
CA THR A 180 6.54 17.60 12.02
C THR A 180 7.17 16.30 12.51
N ILE A 181 6.69 15.19 12.00
CA ILE A 181 7.24 13.87 12.25
C ILE A 181 7.63 13.26 10.91
N GLU A 182 8.92 13.00 10.74
CA GLU A 182 9.42 12.35 9.53
C GLU A 182 9.22 10.83 9.62
N ILE A 183 8.65 10.25 8.55
CA ILE A 183 8.62 8.80 8.33
C ILE A 183 9.45 8.46 7.08
N PRO A 184 10.26 7.37 7.11
CA PRO A 184 11.22 7.09 6.04
C PRO A 184 10.58 6.53 4.76
N ILE A 185 9.32 6.12 4.83
CA ILE A 185 8.50 5.67 3.69
C ILE A 185 7.14 6.37 3.72
N PRO A 186 6.55 6.74 2.59
CA PRO A 186 5.25 7.43 2.55
C PRO A 186 4.07 6.47 2.75
N ILE A 187 4.21 5.53 3.67
CA ILE A 187 3.24 4.47 3.95
C ILE A 187 3.05 4.35 5.45
N ILE A 188 1.79 4.38 5.89
CA ILE A 188 1.36 3.97 7.22
C ILE A 188 0.41 2.78 7.09
N PHE A 189 0.12 2.07 8.18
CA PHE A 189 -0.86 1.00 8.19
C PHE A 189 -2.20 1.52 8.69
N ASP A 190 -3.26 1.34 7.90
CA ASP A 190 -4.63 1.66 8.34
C ASP A 190 -5.13 0.61 9.33
N ALA A 191 -6.12 0.97 10.12
CA ALA A 191 -6.80 0.02 10.98
C ALA A 191 -7.43 -1.10 10.13
N PRO A 192 -7.36 -2.36 10.58
CA PRO A 192 -7.95 -3.46 9.82
C PRO A 192 -9.43 -3.24 9.56
N LEU A 193 -9.81 -3.41 8.30
CA LEU A 193 -11.20 -3.33 7.90
C LEU A 193 -11.89 -4.68 8.17
N SER A 194 -12.99 -4.67 8.88
CA SER A 194 -14.03 -5.70 8.84
C SER A 194 -13.82 -7.09 9.48
N CYS A 195 -12.69 -7.43 10.07
CA CYS A 195 -12.58 -8.63 10.91
C CYS A 195 -12.54 -8.21 12.38
N GLU A 196 -13.06 -9.02 13.29
CA GLU A 196 -12.67 -8.89 14.69
C GLU A 196 -11.15 -8.97 14.73
N THR A 197 -10.54 -7.82 15.00
CA THR A 197 -9.09 -7.69 14.92
C THR A 197 -8.49 -8.40 16.11
N GLY A 198 -8.02 -9.61 15.90
CA GLY A 198 -7.36 -10.37 16.95
C GLY A 198 -6.14 -9.59 17.48
N ARG A 199 -5.91 -9.66 18.81
CA ARG A 199 -4.75 -9.07 19.51
C ARG A 199 -3.44 -9.30 18.76
N ASN A 200 -3.23 -10.50 18.22
CA ASN A 200 -1.99 -10.89 17.56
C ASN A 200 -1.79 -10.17 16.21
N LEU A 201 -2.85 -9.84 15.49
CA LEU A 201 -2.74 -9.03 14.29
C LEU A 201 -2.28 -7.61 14.60
N GLN A 202 -2.89 -6.99 15.61
CA GLN A 202 -2.48 -5.65 16.06
C GLN A 202 -1.01 -5.65 16.54
N LEU A 203 -0.59 -6.70 17.26
CA LEU A 203 0.78 -6.85 17.70
C LEU A 203 1.76 -7.02 16.51
N ALA A 204 1.39 -7.78 15.48
CA ALA A 204 2.19 -7.92 14.27
C ALA A 204 2.33 -6.59 13.52
N LEU A 205 1.23 -5.82 13.39
CA LEU A 205 1.25 -4.49 12.77
C LEU A 205 2.11 -3.50 13.55
N ALA A 206 1.95 -3.44 14.88
CA ALA A 206 2.72 -2.56 15.74
C ALA A 206 4.24 -2.85 15.67
N LYS A 207 4.61 -4.14 15.65
CA LYS A 207 5.99 -4.57 15.42
C LYS A 207 6.50 -4.17 14.03
N ALA A 208 5.70 -4.38 12.98
CA ALA A 208 6.07 -4.01 11.61
C ALA A 208 6.25 -2.50 11.49
N ALA A 209 5.32 -1.70 12.01
CA ALA A 209 5.42 -0.23 12.04
C ALA A 209 6.70 0.23 12.74
N THR A 210 7.04 -0.39 13.88
CA THR A 210 8.28 -0.08 14.62
C THR A 210 9.53 -0.44 13.82
N ARG A 211 9.58 -1.62 13.19
CA ARG A 211 10.72 -2.02 12.34
C ARG A 211 10.92 -1.08 11.15
N LEU A 212 9.82 -0.64 10.57
CA LEU A 212 9.79 0.25 9.41
C LEU A 212 9.92 1.73 9.78
N LYS A 213 9.93 2.06 11.08
CA LYS A 213 9.94 3.44 11.59
C LYS A 213 8.78 4.28 11.02
N THR A 214 7.63 3.65 10.83
CA THR A 214 6.37 4.26 10.40
C THR A 214 5.29 4.08 11.47
N PHE A 215 4.03 4.27 11.12
CA PHE A 215 2.92 4.18 12.06
C PHE A 215 1.90 3.12 11.66
N ALA A 216 1.18 2.59 12.66
CA ALA A 216 -0.03 1.81 12.50
C ALA A 216 -1.18 2.48 13.24
N ILE A 217 -2.33 2.60 12.58
CA ILE A 217 -3.56 3.11 13.17
C ILE A 217 -4.24 1.97 13.92
N VAL A 218 -4.66 2.26 15.14
CA VAL A 218 -5.39 1.31 16.01
C VAL A 218 -6.62 2.03 16.56
N LYS A 219 -7.81 1.41 16.44
CA LYS A 219 -9.00 1.93 17.09
C LYS A 219 -8.82 1.89 18.61
N ALA A 220 -9.14 2.98 19.29
CA ALA A 220 -8.88 3.11 20.73
C ALA A 220 -9.54 1.99 21.56
N GLY A 221 -10.79 1.63 21.25
CA GLY A 221 -11.50 0.51 21.89
C GLY A 221 -10.89 -0.88 21.65
N GLU A 222 -9.99 -1.02 20.68
CA GLU A 222 -9.27 -2.27 20.39
C GLU A 222 -7.83 -2.27 20.94
N TYR A 223 -7.42 -1.20 21.62
CA TYR A 223 -6.07 -1.08 22.17
C TYR A 223 -5.86 -2.05 23.34
N SER A 224 -4.83 -2.88 23.24
CA SER A 224 -4.44 -3.82 24.28
C SER A 224 -3.16 -3.37 25.02
N PRO A 225 -2.97 -3.71 26.31
CA PRO A 225 -1.77 -3.33 27.06
C PRO A 225 -0.45 -3.81 26.44
N ASP A 226 -0.47 -4.91 25.68
CA ASP A 226 0.72 -5.44 25.00
C ASP A 226 1.27 -4.51 23.93
N LEU A 227 0.42 -3.64 23.39
CA LEU A 227 0.80 -2.61 22.42
C LEU A 227 1.59 -1.47 23.08
N GLY A 228 1.58 -1.36 24.40
CA GLY A 228 2.23 -0.30 25.16
C GLY A 228 3.71 -0.10 24.85
N ARG A 229 4.45 -1.15 24.55
CA ARG A 229 5.87 -1.09 24.15
C ARG A 229 6.09 -0.49 22.75
N TYR A 230 5.06 -0.44 21.91
CA TYR A 230 5.08 0.07 20.54
C TYR A 230 4.36 1.41 20.37
N LYS A 231 3.88 2.01 21.46
CA LYS A 231 3.05 3.23 21.44
C LYS A 231 3.64 4.38 20.64
N ALA A 232 4.97 4.46 20.54
CA ALA A 232 5.65 5.48 19.75
C ALA A 232 5.37 5.38 18.23
N ASN A 233 4.92 4.22 17.76
CA ASN A 233 4.61 3.94 16.36
C ASN A 233 3.11 3.65 16.13
N LEU A 234 2.27 4.03 17.08
CA LEU A 234 0.82 3.85 16.98
C LEU A 234 0.11 5.19 16.87
N ILE A 235 -0.95 5.22 16.08
CA ILE A 235 -1.90 6.32 15.96
C ILE A 235 -3.24 5.80 16.50
N PRO A 236 -3.66 6.19 17.70
CA PRO A 236 -4.99 5.86 18.17
C PRO A 236 -6.03 6.61 17.34
N ARG A 237 -7.02 5.89 16.79
CA ARG A 237 -8.24 6.44 16.20
C ARG A 237 -9.33 6.45 17.24
N ILE A 238 -9.88 7.62 17.53
CA ILE A 238 -10.79 7.88 18.66
C ILE A 238 -12.01 8.62 18.15
N ASN A 239 -13.19 8.20 18.59
CA ASN A 239 -14.41 8.99 18.40
C ASN A 239 -14.40 10.25 19.28
N SER A 240 -15.14 11.27 18.88
CA SER A 240 -15.17 12.55 19.60
C SER A 240 -15.59 12.43 21.06
N ASP A 241 -16.55 11.56 21.34
CA ASP A 241 -17.10 11.29 22.69
C ASP A 241 -16.18 10.43 23.57
N GLU A 242 -15.25 9.68 22.96
CA GLU A 242 -14.34 8.76 23.64
C GLU A 242 -13.02 9.41 24.09
N ILE A 243 -12.75 10.68 23.75
CA ILE A 243 -11.44 11.34 24.03
C ILE A 243 -11.10 11.29 25.53
N ASP A 244 -12.08 11.49 26.40
CA ASP A 244 -11.88 11.50 27.85
C ASP A 244 -11.66 10.08 28.41
N GLU A 245 -12.29 9.06 27.81
CA GLU A 245 -12.13 7.65 28.18
C GLU A 245 -10.70 7.16 27.87
N PHE A 246 -10.11 7.60 26.75
CA PHE A 246 -8.77 7.22 26.31
C PHE A 246 -7.71 8.28 26.58
N GLU A 247 -7.91 9.13 27.63
CA GLU A 247 -7.02 10.25 27.95
C GLU A 247 -5.54 9.84 28.07
N ASP A 248 -5.24 8.70 28.71
CA ASP A 248 -3.86 8.21 28.89
C ASP A 248 -3.21 7.81 27.57
N LEU A 249 -3.99 7.27 26.63
CA LEU A 249 -3.52 6.92 25.29
C LEU A 249 -3.24 8.21 24.49
N VAL A 250 -4.13 9.19 24.57
CA VAL A 250 -3.95 10.51 23.95
C VAL A 250 -2.69 11.20 24.48
N LYS A 251 -2.48 11.22 25.80
CA LYS A 251 -1.31 11.85 26.46
C LYS A 251 0.03 11.33 25.96
N THR A 252 0.08 10.05 25.60
CA THR A 252 1.35 9.38 25.26
C THR A 252 1.59 9.24 23.75
N SER A 253 0.61 9.60 22.91
CA SER A 253 0.69 9.42 21.46
C SER A 253 1.35 10.61 20.77
N GLN A 254 2.13 10.34 19.72
CA GLN A 254 2.74 11.37 18.88
C GLN A 254 1.75 11.98 17.88
N ILE A 255 0.82 11.15 17.40
CA ILE A 255 -0.27 11.49 16.49
C ILE A 255 -1.54 10.90 17.09
N VAL A 256 -2.62 11.66 17.09
CA VAL A 256 -3.97 11.19 17.45
C VAL A 256 -4.87 11.40 16.25
N GLU A 257 -5.59 10.38 15.85
CA GLU A 257 -6.57 10.46 14.79
C GLU A 257 -7.98 10.51 15.39
N VAL A 258 -8.76 11.51 14.99
CA VAL A 258 -10.14 11.70 15.41
C VAL A 258 -11.07 11.50 14.23
N GLU A 259 -12.19 10.82 14.42
CA GLU A 259 -13.20 10.74 13.38
C GLU A 259 -13.83 12.12 13.15
N PHE A 260 -13.90 12.52 11.88
CA PHE A 260 -14.44 13.83 11.52
C PHE A 260 -15.95 13.90 11.84
N MET A 261 -16.36 14.92 12.56
CA MET A 261 -17.75 15.22 12.84
C MET A 261 -18.10 16.64 12.44
N ASP A 262 -19.10 16.81 11.58
CA ASP A 262 -19.55 18.12 11.14
C ASP A 262 -20.00 18.99 12.32
N GLY A 263 -19.52 20.23 12.35
CA GLY A 263 -19.85 21.22 13.40
C GLY A 263 -19.00 21.13 14.68
N ASP A 264 -18.28 20.03 14.93
CA ASP A 264 -17.56 19.80 16.20
C ASP A 264 -16.01 19.82 16.07
N ILE A 265 -15.46 19.95 14.87
CA ILE A 265 -14.01 19.82 14.62
C ILE A 265 -13.13 20.75 15.46
N LYS A 266 -13.63 21.96 15.81
CA LYS A 266 -12.87 22.90 16.66
C LYS A 266 -12.80 22.42 18.10
N ASP A 267 -13.87 21.82 18.60
CA ASP A 267 -13.91 21.31 19.95
C ASP A 267 -13.07 20.04 20.07
N GLN A 268 -13.18 19.12 19.08
CA GLN A 268 -12.32 17.96 18.97
C GLN A 268 -10.83 18.35 19.03
N LEU A 269 -10.42 19.33 18.21
CA LEU A 269 -9.05 19.84 18.20
C LEU A 269 -8.64 20.38 19.59
N LYS A 270 -9.50 21.19 20.24
CA LYS A 270 -9.22 21.77 21.56
C LYS A 270 -9.08 20.70 22.63
N ARG A 271 -9.97 19.72 22.67
CA ARG A 271 -9.95 18.63 23.67
C ARG A 271 -8.67 17.81 23.55
N VAL A 272 -8.30 17.38 22.35
CA VAL A 272 -7.05 16.63 22.13
C VAL A 272 -5.83 17.50 22.51
N LYS A 273 -5.79 18.78 22.09
CA LYS A 273 -4.67 19.70 22.44
C LYS A 273 -4.61 20.05 23.92
N ALA A 274 -5.74 20.08 24.62
CA ALA A 274 -5.74 20.27 26.07
C ALA A 274 -5.10 19.07 26.80
N THR A 275 -5.35 17.86 26.32
CA THR A 275 -4.79 16.63 26.88
C THR A 275 -3.34 16.41 26.45
N ASN A 276 -3.00 16.66 25.18
CA ASN A 276 -1.65 16.53 24.63
C ASN A 276 -1.31 17.65 23.64
N PRO A 277 -0.76 18.78 24.14
CA PRO A 277 -0.40 19.94 23.29
C PRO A 277 0.61 19.59 22.19
N SER A 278 1.41 18.55 22.40
CA SER A 278 2.49 18.15 21.48
C SER A 278 2.08 17.14 20.42
N ALA A 279 0.89 16.53 20.51
CA ALA A 279 0.41 15.58 19.52
C ALA A 279 0.08 16.27 18.20
N LEU A 280 0.38 15.64 17.08
CA LEU A 280 -0.23 15.99 15.80
C LEU A 280 -1.65 15.45 15.77
N ILE A 281 -2.56 16.21 15.16
CA ILE A 281 -3.97 15.79 15.07
C ILE A 281 -4.31 15.47 13.62
N SER A 282 -4.69 14.21 13.41
CA SER A 282 -5.25 13.69 12.18
C SER A 282 -6.77 13.65 12.25
N PHE A 283 -7.43 14.06 11.18
CA PHE A 283 -8.87 13.89 11.04
C PHE A 283 -9.15 12.80 10.00
N TYR A 284 -9.77 11.72 10.44
CA TYR A 284 -10.27 10.66 9.56
C TYR A 284 -11.53 11.14 8.85
N LEU A 285 -11.45 11.26 7.54
CA LEU A 285 -12.47 11.85 6.69
C LEU A 285 -12.92 10.84 5.63
N PRO A 286 -14.08 10.21 5.80
CA PRO A 286 -14.69 9.43 4.73
C PRO A 286 -14.97 10.30 3.51
N TYR A 287 -14.65 9.78 2.32
CA TYR A 287 -14.85 10.51 1.08
C TYR A 287 -16.32 10.55 0.68
N ASP A 288 -16.81 11.75 0.50
CA ASP A 288 -18.06 12.09 -0.16
C ASP A 288 -17.90 13.39 -0.97
N LYS A 289 -19.00 13.92 -1.49
CA LYS A 289 -18.96 15.16 -2.30
C LYS A 289 -18.52 16.40 -1.51
N GLU A 290 -18.65 16.39 -0.19
CA GLU A 290 -18.32 17.50 0.71
C GLU A 290 -16.90 17.34 1.32
N ALA A 291 -16.22 16.24 1.04
CA ALA A 291 -14.89 15.96 1.57
C ALA A 291 -13.85 17.07 1.24
N PRO A 292 -13.86 17.73 0.07
CA PRO A 292 -12.96 18.85 -0.23
C PRO A 292 -13.14 20.03 0.72
N GLU A 293 -14.40 20.44 0.99
CA GLU A 293 -14.76 21.54 1.90
C GLU A 293 -14.40 21.20 3.35
N ARG A 294 -14.66 19.96 3.76
CA ARG A 294 -14.32 19.45 5.10
C ARG A 294 -12.80 19.44 5.32
N ALA A 295 -12.03 18.99 4.33
CA ALA A 295 -10.57 19.02 4.39
C ALA A 295 -10.03 20.46 4.53
N ASP A 296 -10.62 21.43 3.83
CA ASP A 296 -10.28 22.84 3.93
C ASP A 296 -10.64 23.42 5.32
N ALA A 297 -11.79 23.00 5.87
CA ALA A 297 -12.19 23.38 7.21
C ALA A 297 -11.18 22.90 8.26
N VAL A 298 -10.72 21.64 8.17
CA VAL A 298 -9.66 21.08 9.02
C VAL A 298 -8.36 21.89 8.90
N ALA A 299 -7.94 22.23 7.68
CA ALA A 299 -6.75 23.03 7.46
C ALA A 299 -6.84 24.43 8.11
N LYS A 300 -8.01 25.06 8.03
CA LYS A 300 -8.28 26.42 8.61
C LYS A 300 -8.29 26.44 10.12
N ILE A 301 -8.81 25.43 10.78
CA ILE A 301 -8.85 25.38 12.25
C ILE A 301 -7.50 25.03 12.88
N GLY A 302 -6.53 24.57 12.10
CA GLY A 302 -5.20 24.21 12.59
C GLY A 302 -4.98 22.70 12.76
N GLY A 303 -5.81 21.84 12.15
CA GLY A 303 -5.54 20.40 12.05
C GLY A 303 -4.23 20.15 11.31
N ASP A 304 -3.54 19.08 11.66
CA ASP A 304 -2.21 18.78 11.13
C ASP A 304 -2.26 17.83 9.92
N ILE A 305 -3.20 16.89 9.94
CA ILE A 305 -3.33 15.82 8.95
C ILE A 305 -4.82 15.65 8.58
N VAL A 306 -5.11 15.45 7.31
CA VAL A 306 -6.37 14.88 6.82
C VAL A 306 -6.10 13.48 6.31
N HIS A 307 -6.78 12.50 6.88
CA HIS A 307 -6.77 11.13 6.41
C HIS A 307 -8.06 10.87 5.60
N LEU A 308 -7.96 11.03 4.30
CA LEU A 308 -9.04 10.81 3.34
C LEU A 308 -9.22 9.30 3.12
N HIS A 309 -10.36 8.77 3.50
CA HIS A 309 -10.68 7.35 3.33
C HIS A 309 -11.69 7.15 2.20
N VAL A 310 -11.36 6.33 1.23
CA VAL A 310 -12.29 5.88 0.19
C VAL A 310 -12.76 4.47 0.55
N ASP A 311 -14.07 4.30 0.64
CA ASP A 311 -14.67 3.02 0.99
C ASP A 311 -14.29 1.91 0.00
N GLU A 312 -13.89 0.75 0.52
CA GLU A 312 -13.37 -0.36 -0.30
C GLU A 312 -14.45 -0.98 -1.20
N GLU A 313 -15.71 -1.00 -0.77
CA GLU A 313 -16.81 -1.48 -1.61
C GLU A 313 -17.12 -0.47 -2.72
N ALA A 314 -16.95 0.82 -2.45
CA ALA A 314 -17.08 1.85 -3.48
C ALA A 314 -15.97 1.71 -4.52
N VAL A 315 -14.74 1.43 -4.09
CA VAL A 315 -13.59 1.16 -4.97
C VAL A 315 -13.81 -0.10 -5.82
N GLU A 316 -14.37 -1.14 -5.24
CA GLU A 316 -14.67 -2.37 -5.97
C GLU A 316 -15.70 -2.11 -7.07
N ARG A 317 -16.75 -1.33 -6.77
CA ARG A 317 -17.78 -0.97 -7.77
C ARG A 317 -17.26 -0.04 -8.85
N ASP A 318 -16.47 0.96 -8.47
CA ASP A 318 -15.88 1.92 -9.39
C ASP A 318 -14.47 2.35 -8.93
N PRO A 319 -13.42 1.70 -9.44
CA PRO A 319 -12.04 2.05 -9.10
C PRO A 319 -11.63 3.49 -9.42
N ASP A 320 -12.34 4.20 -10.33
CA ASP A 320 -12.02 5.58 -10.67
C ASP A 320 -12.33 6.57 -9.54
N ILE A 321 -13.15 6.16 -8.56
CA ILE A 321 -13.48 6.99 -7.39
C ILE A 321 -12.24 7.42 -6.61
N ILE A 322 -11.19 6.59 -6.54
CA ILE A 322 -9.95 6.93 -5.81
C ILE A 322 -9.23 8.11 -6.44
N LYS A 323 -9.08 8.10 -7.78
CA LYS A 323 -8.45 9.21 -8.51
C LYS A 323 -9.23 10.51 -8.28
N GLY A 324 -10.55 10.41 -8.42
CA GLY A 324 -11.47 11.55 -8.24
C GLY A 324 -11.38 12.11 -6.82
N ALA A 325 -11.40 11.24 -5.81
CA ALA A 325 -11.33 11.61 -4.40
C ALA A 325 -10.03 12.38 -4.10
N ILE A 326 -8.89 11.82 -4.45
CA ILE A 326 -7.59 12.46 -4.19
C ILE A 326 -7.49 13.79 -4.95
N ARG A 327 -7.86 13.81 -6.24
CA ARG A 327 -7.75 15.02 -7.07
C ARG A 327 -8.69 16.11 -6.62
N SER A 328 -9.94 15.82 -6.29
CA SER A 328 -10.92 16.82 -5.85
C SER A 328 -10.45 17.51 -4.55
N VAL A 329 -10.05 16.75 -3.55
CA VAL A 329 -9.56 17.30 -2.28
C VAL A 329 -8.25 18.07 -2.48
N HIS A 330 -7.29 17.50 -3.21
CA HIS A 330 -6.02 18.18 -3.48
C HIS A 330 -6.22 19.52 -4.21
N SER A 331 -6.98 19.52 -5.33
CA SER A 331 -7.20 20.71 -6.14
C SER A 331 -7.97 21.79 -5.37
N TYR A 332 -8.99 21.39 -4.60
CA TYR A 332 -9.75 22.33 -3.77
C TYR A 332 -8.83 23.01 -2.72
N LEU A 333 -7.98 22.23 -2.04
CA LEU A 333 -7.02 22.79 -1.08
C LEU A 333 -5.99 23.71 -1.75
N VAL A 334 -5.57 23.42 -3.00
CA VAL A 334 -4.69 24.31 -3.80
C VAL A 334 -5.40 25.62 -4.10
N ASP A 335 -6.63 25.57 -4.62
CA ASP A 335 -7.44 26.74 -4.96
C ASP A 335 -7.69 27.63 -3.72
N LYS A 336 -7.90 27.02 -2.56
CA LYS A 336 -8.05 27.75 -1.27
C LYS A 336 -6.72 28.18 -0.65
N ARG A 337 -5.56 27.86 -1.25
CA ARG A 337 -4.21 28.14 -0.73
C ARG A 337 -3.95 27.53 0.66
N ASN A 338 -4.55 26.37 0.91
CA ASN A 338 -4.41 25.64 2.17
C ASN A 338 -3.68 24.30 2.01
N ARG A 339 -3.35 23.90 0.76
CA ARG A 339 -2.72 22.59 0.48
C ARG A 339 -1.38 22.42 1.22
N ASP A 340 -0.57 23.46 1.29
CA ASP A 340 0.74 23.40 1.96
C ASP A 340 0.66 23.45 3.49
N LYS A 341 -0.51 23.78 4.03
CA LYS A 341 -0.74 23.89 5.47
C LYS A 341 -1.04 22.55 6.14
N ILE A 342 -1.27 21.49 5.37
CA ILE A 342 -1.77 20.23 5.91
C ILE A 342 -1.14 19.04 5.21
N THR A 343 -0.93 17.95 5.93
CA THR A 343 -0.60 16.66 5.34
C THR A 343 -1.89 15.98 4.89
N LEU A 344 -1.92 15.50 3.65
CA LEU A 344 -3.02 14.69 3.11
C LEU A 344 -2.55 13.24 2.99
N ILE A 345 -3.26 12.34 3.65
CA ILE A 345 -3.06 10.89 3.57
C ILE A 345 -4.32 10.31 2.89
N SER A 346 -4.17 9.29 2.06
CA SER A 346 -5.32 8.55 1.53
C SER A 346 -5.27 7.08 1.89
N SER A 347 -6.44 6.49 2.14
CA SER A 347 -6.65 5.05 2.27
C SER A 347 -7.85 4.59 1.43
N GLY A 348 -7.98 3.28 1.33
CA GLY A 348 -8.92 2.62 0.43
C GLY A 348 -8.29 2.33 -0.94
N GLY A 349 -8.42 1.09 -1.41
CA GLY A 349 -7.97 0.68 -2.74
C GLY A 349 -6.46 0.71 -3.02
N ILE A 350 -5.61 0.80 -2.01
CA ILE A 350 -4.15 0.71 -2.18
C ILE A 350 -3.77 -0.78 -2.23
N ALA A 351 -3.71 -1.33 -3.44
CA ALA A 351 -3.59 -2.77 -3.67
C ALA A 351 -2.23 -3.22 -4.23
N GLU A 352 -1.43 -2.32 -4.75
CA GLU A 352 -0.16 -2.64 -5.42
C GLU A 352 0.92 -1.60 -5.11
N ALA A 353 2.18 -1.98 -5.23
CA ALA A 353 3.32 -1.08 -5.03
C ALA A 353 3.24 0.19 -5.89
N ALA A 354 2.77 0.06 -7.14
CA ALA A 354 2.60 1.18 -8.06
C ALA A 354 1.53 2.20 -7.60
N HIS A 355 0.59 1.79 -6.76
CA HIS A 355 -0.46 2.69 -6.26
C HIS A 355 0.09 3.77 -5.33
N VAL A 356 1.18 3.50 -4.60
CA VAL A 356 1.83 4.47 -3.72
C VAL A 356 2.31 5.71 -4.49
N PRO A 357 3.21 5.61 -5.48
CA PRO A 357 3.63 6.77 -6.26
C PRO A 357 2.48 7.38 -7.08
N LYS A 358 1.50 6.58 -7.55
CA LYS A 358 0.32 7.10 -8.26
C LYS A 358 -0.58 7.95 -7.36
N SER A 359 -0.75 7.57 -6.10
CA SER A 359 -1.47 8.39 -5.12
C SER A 359 -0.74 9.70 -4.84
N ILE A 360 0.59 9.65 -4.69
CA ILE A 360 1.41 10.83 -4.40
C ILE A 360 1.37 11.82 -5.57
N ILE A 361 1.50 11.35 -6.81
CA ILE A 361 1.44 12.25 -7.99
C ILE A 361 0.06 12.90 -8.15
N LEU A 362 -1.01 12.23 -7.69
CA LEU A 362 -2.36 12.81 -7.66
C LEU A 362 -2.54 13.86 -6.57
N GLY A 363 -1.69 13.87 -5.53
CA GLY A 363 -1.69 14.96 -4.58
C GLY A 363 -1.63 14.61 -3.10
N VAL A 364 -1.54 13.34 -2.69
CA VAL A 364 -1.34 13.00 -1.27
C VAL A 364 0.15 13.05 -0.89
N ASN A 365 0.42 13.11 0.41
CA ASN A 365 1.78 13.06 0.96
C ASN A 365 2.19 11.63 1.32
N ALA A 366 1.24 10.82 1.76
CA ALA A 366 1.43 9.43 2.14
C ALA A 366 0.13 8.64 1.90
N VAL A 367 0.22 7.33 2.00
CA VAL A 367 -0.94 6.43 1.93
C VAL A 367 -1.06 5.62 3.22
N ALA A 368 -2.30 5.27 3.58
CA ALA A 368 -2.56 4.30 4.63
C ALA A 368 -3.03 2.98 3.99
N VAL A 369 -2.26 1.91 4.21
CA VAL A 369 -2.47 0.60 3.59
C VAL A 369 -3.30 -0.28 4.51
N GLY A 370 -4.41 -0.81 3.99
CA GLY A 370 -5.35 -1.68 4.70
C GLY A 370 -5.30 -3.12 4.19
N ILE A 371 -6.13 -3.47 3.21
CA ILE A 371 -6.34 -4.86 2.74
C ILE A 371 -5.04 -5.53 2.26
N ALA A 372 -4.13 -4.80 1.63
CA ALA A 372 -2.92 -5.40 1.07
C ALA A 372 -2.03 -6.07 2.14
N TYR A 373 -1.85 -5.47 3.34
CA TYR A 373 -1.09 -6.14 4.38
C TYR A 373 -1.85 -7.34 4.98
N GLN A 374 -3.19 -7.30 4.98
CA GLN A 374 -3.99 -8.45 5.40
C GLN A 374 -3.82 -9.61 4.41
N ILE A 375 -3.82 -9.33 3.11
CA ILE A 375 -3.49 -10.33 2.09
C ILE A 375 -2.09 -10.90 2.32
N ALA A 376 -1.11 -10.06 2.61
CA ALA A 376 0.27 -10.50 2.88
C ALA A 376 0.35 -11.59 3.96
N ILE A 377 -0.53 -11.59 4.95
CA ILE A 377 -0.56 -12.56 6.05
C ILE A 377 -1.59 -13.67 5.86
N GLY A 378 -2.32 -13.68 4.76
CA GLY A 378 -3.18 -14.80 4.41
C GLY A 378 -4.63 -14.48 4.05
N CYS A 379 -5.08 -13.22 4.17
CA CYS A 379 -6.45 -12.84 3.80
C CYS A 379 -6.75 -13.17 2.33
N LYS A 380 -7.89 -13.80 2.09
CA LYS A 380 -8.37 -14.16 0.74
C LYS A 380 -9.39 -13.16 0.19
N VAL A 381 -9.66 -12.07 0.91
CA VAL A 381 -10.66 -11.04 0.57
C VAL A 381 -12.05 -11.66 0.35
N CYS A 382 -12.48 -12.48 1.30
CA CYS A 382 -13.80 -13.11 1.27
C CYS A 382 -14.83 -12.23 1.99
N TYR A 383 -15.81 -11.70 1.30
CA TYR A 383 -16.86 -10.85 1.90
C TYR A 383 -18.00 -11.62 2.59
N GLY A 384 -18.07 -12.95 2.45
CA GLY A 384 -19.23 -13.73 2.84
C GLY A 384 -19.19 -14.38 4.22
N ASP A 385 -18.03 -14.73 4.75
CA ASP A 385 -17.92 -15.54 5.96
C ASP A 385 -16.90 -14.95 6.95
N ARG A 386 -17.20 -13.74 7.39
CA ARG A 386 -16.31 -12.89 8.21
C ARG A 386 -16.00 -13.45 9.62
N HIS A 387 -16.69 -14.53 10.02
CA HIS A 387 -16.58 -15.13 11.36
C HIS A 387 -16.13 -16.59 11.34
N SER A 388 -15.59 -17.08 10.22
CA SER A 388 -15.07 -18.45 10.17
C SER A 388 -13.89 -18.61 11.13
N ARG A 389 -13.95 -19.64 11.98
CA ARG A 389 -12.84 -20.02 12.89
C ARG A 389 -11.54 -20.33 12.10
N ASP A 390 -11.67 -20.66 10.83
CA ASP A 390 -10.57 -21.00 9.93
C ASP A 390 -10.04 -19.77 9.16
N CYS A 391 -10.42 -18.55 9.56
CA CYS A 391 -9.92 -17.34 8.93
C CYS A 391 -8.40 -17.22 9.14
N PRO A 392 -7.60 -17.09 8.08
CA PRO A 392 -6.15 -16.94 8.19
C PRO A 392 -5.69 -15.71 8.99
N MET A 393 -6.61 -14.76 9.18
CA MET A 393 -6.37 -13.55 9.99
C MET A 393 -6.38 -13.80 11.49
N ASN A 394 -6.89 -14.96 11.94
CA ASN A 394 -6.84 -15.39 13.33
C ASN A 394 -5.43 -15.93 13.62
N LEU A 395 -4.50 -15.02 13.92
CA LEU A 395 -3.11 -15.37 14.21
C LEU A 395 -2.98 -15.96 15.63
N GLU A 396 -2.27 -17.06 15.74
CA GLU A 396 -1.79 -17.59 17.02
C GLU A 396 -0.53 -16.83 17.50
N ASP A 397 -0.16 -16.99 18.77
CA ASP A 397 1.02 -16.30 19.34
C ASP A 397 2.31 -16.62 18.56
N GLY A 398 2.47 -17.85 18.08
CA GLY A 398 3.59 -18.27 17.25
C GLY A 398 3.67 -17.64 15.85
N ASP A 399 2.54 -17.11 15.33
CA ASP A 399 2.45 -16.55 13.99
C ASP A 399 2.85 -15.08 13.92
N VAL A 400 2.87 -14.38 15.05
CA VAL A 400 3.10 -12.91 15.12
C VAL A 400 4.40 -12.50 14.43
N GLU A 401 5.47 -13.23 14.65
CA GLU A 401 6.78 -12.88 14.08
C GLU A 401 6.82 -13.11 12.57
N LEU A 402 6.24 -14.21 12.09
CA LEU A 402 6.10 -14.50 10.66
C LEU A 402 5.23 -13.44 9.98
N ALA A 403 4.07 -13.10 10.56
CA ALA A 403 3.20 -12.05 10.05
C ALA A 403 3.91 -10.69 9.98
N THR A 404 4.64 -10.33 11.05
CA THR A 404 5.47 -9.11 11.09
C THR A 404 6.50 -9.09 9.95
N GLN A 405 7.18 -10.21 9.71
CA GLN A 405 8.19 -10.29 8.65
C GLN A 405 7.55 -10.19 7.26
N ARG A 406 6.41 -10.85 7.03
CA ARG A 406 5.70 -10.77 5.76
C ARG A 406 5.21 -9.35 5.44
N ILE A 407 4.67 -8.63 6.44
CA ILE A 407 4.30 -7.21 6.30
C ILE A 407 5.54 -6.36 6.01
N THR A 408 6.65 -6.61 6.71
CA THR A 408 7.92 -5.90 6.48
C THR A 408 8.45 -6.12 5.07
N ASN A 409 8.41 -7.36 4.58
CA ASN A 409 8.82 -7.73 3.22
C ASN A 409 7.97 -7.02 2.16
N LEU A 410 6.64 -7.02 2.34
CA LEU A 410 5.73 -6.32 1.43
C LEU A 410 6.13 -4.84 1.28
N MET A 411 6.40 -4.17 2.40
CA MET A 411 6.83 -2.77 2.38
C MET A 411 8.23 -2.59 1.78
N GLY A 412 9.10 -3.58 1.94
CA GLY A 412 10.40 -3.63 1.28
C GLY A 412 10.26 -3.62 -0.24
N ALA A 413 9.44 -4.53 -0.79
CA ALA A 413 9.13 -4.60 -2.22
C ALA A 413 8.50 -3.28 -2.73
N TRP A 414 7.53 -2.74 -2.00
CA TRP A 414 6.85 -1.50 -2.39
C TRP A 414 7.78 -0.28 -2.38
N ARG A 415 8.69 -0.21 -1.41
CA ARG A 415 9.69 0.84 -1.39
C ARG A 415 10.67 0.73 -2.55
N ASP A 416 11.10 -0.48 -2.90
CA ASP A 416 12.01 -0.69 -4.03
C ASP A 416 11.38 -0.23 -5.34
N GLN A 417 10.10 -0.54 -5.58
CA GLN A 417 9.39 -0.02 -6.74
C GLN A 417 9.23 1.51 -6.71
N LEU A 418 8.95 2.09 -5.53
CA LEU A 418 8.91 3.55 -5.39
C LEU A 418 10.25 4.20 -5.77
N LEU A 419 11.37 3.61 -5.35
CA LEU A 419 12.71 4.08 -5.72
C LEU A 419 12.96 3.98 -7.23
N GLU A 420 12.46 2.93 -7.88
CA GLU A 420 12.55 2.79 -9.34
C GLU A 420 11.75 3.87 -10.07
N VAL A 421 10.52 4.11 -9.63
CA VAL A 421 9.67 5.17 -10.20
C VAL A 421 10.32 6.54 -10.03
N LEU A 422 10.76 6.88 -8.82
CA LEU A 422 11.45 8.16 -8.55
C LEU A 422 12.73 8.30 -9.38
N GLY A 423 13.53 7.23 -9.47
CA GLY A 423 14.73 7.18 -10.30
C GLY A 423 14.42 7.41 -11.78
N GLY A 424 13.41 6.72 -12.31
CA GLY A 424 12.92 6.89 -13.69
C GLY A 424 12.39 8.29 -13.97
N MET A 425 11.74 8.93 -13.01
CA MET A 425 11.29 10.32 -13.10
C MET A 425 12.39 11.35 -12.87
N GLY A 426 13.61 10.94 -12.48
CA GLY A 426 14.71 11.85 -12.15
C GLY A 426 14.51 12.62 -10.83
N LEU A 427 13.70 12.11 -9.93
CA LEU A 427 13.39 12.72 -8.63
C LEU A 427 14.28 12.13 -7.53
N ARG A 428 14.90 13.00 -6.72
CA ARG A 428 15.70 12.59 -5.56
C ARG A 428 14.92 12.52 -4.26
N GLU A 429 13.70 13.02 -4.24
CA GLU A 429 12.86 13.08 -3.07
C GLU A 429 11.41 12.80 -3.45
N VAL A 430 10.77 11.90 -2.74
CA VAL A 430 9.34 11.59 -2.96
C VAL A 430 8.44 12.80 -2.74
N LYS A 431 8.84 13.71 -1.85
CA LYS A 431 8.10 14.97 -1.56
C LYS A 431 7.90 15.84 -2.82
N ARG A 432 8.80 15.72 -3.81
CA ARG A 432 8.72 16.48 -5.08
C ARG A 432 7.75 15.88 -6.08
N GLN A 433 7.26 14.67 -5.84
CA GLN A 433 6.28 14.03 -6.70
C GLN A 433 4.84 14.49 -6.37
N THR A 434 4.62 15.07 -5.19
CA THR A 434 3.28 15.39 -4.69
C THR A 434 2.57 16.41 -5.58
N GLY A 435 1.50 15.97 -6.25
CA GLY A 435 0.66 16.82 -7.11
C GLY A 435 1.23 17.09 -8.50
N GLU A 436 2.36 16.51 -8.88
CA GLU A 436 3.04 16.70 -10.17
C GLU A 436 2.33 15.95 -11.32
N VAL A 437 1.04 16.17 -11.48
CA VAL A 437 0.19 15.47 -12.48
C VAL A 437 0.64 15.69 -13.93
N GLY A 438 1.38 16.77 -14.21
CA GLY A 438 1.96 17.02 -15.53
C GLY A 438 3.03 15.99 -15.92
N ARG A 439 3.50 15.18 -14.95
CA ARG A 439 4.44 14.05 -15.14
C ARG A 439 3.76 12.69 -15.08
N ALA A 440 2.44 12.67 -15.22
CA ALA A 440 1.64 11.46 -15.36
C ALA A 440 0.93 11.47 -16.70
N MET A 441 0.73 10.30 -17.28
CA MET A 441 -0.09 10.07 -18.45
C MET A 441 -1.36 9.38 -18.01
N PHE A 442 -2.51 9.93 -18.39
CA PHE A 442 -3.81 9.36 -18.09
C PHE A 442 -4.36 8.71 -19.36
N TYR A 443 -4.87 7.49 -19.22
CA TYR A 443 -5.40 6.72 -20.36
C TYR A 443 -6.48 7.50 -21.10
N GLU A 444 -7.39 8.13 -20.39
CA GLU A 444 -8.50 8.93 -20.94
C GLU A 444 -7.98 10.06 -21.83
N ASN A 445 -6.92 10.73 -21.40
CA ASN A 445 -6.31 11.81 -22.18
C ASN A 445 -5.62 11.31 -23.44
N LEU A 446 -5.01 10.11 -23.39
CA LEU A 446 -4.37 9.49 -24.55
C LEU A 446 -5.43 9.01 -25.54
N GLU A 447 -6.51 8.41 -25.06
CA GLU A 447 -7.63 7.97 -25.89
C GLU A 447 -8.26 9.18 -26.62
N ALA A 448 -8.54 10.27 -25.91
CA ALA A 448 -9.07 11.50 -26.49
C ALA A 448 -8.14 12.12 -27.55
N LYS A 449 -6.82 12.12 -27.32
CA LYS A 449 -5.84 12.60 -28.31
C LYS A 449 -5.78 11.76 -29.58
N ILE A 450 -5.97 10.45 -29.47
CA ILE A 450 -5.83 9.52 -30.61
C ILE A 450 -7.14 9.41 -31.40
N PHE A 451 -8.26 9.34 -30.71
CA PHE A 451 -9.57 9.02 -31.31
C PHE A 451 -10.56 10.18 -31.30
N GLY A 452 -10.19 11.33 -30.73
CA GLY A 452 -11.10 12.46 -30.47
C GLY A 452 -11.97 12.23 -29.24
N ASP A 453 -12.53 13.32 -28.72
CA ASP A 453 -13.49 13.20 -27.62
C ASP A 453 -14.73 12.41 -28.14
N LYS A 454 -14.99 11.30 -27.49
CA LYS A 454 -16.24 10.57 -27.67
C LYS A 454 -17.33 11.40 -26.97
N GLY A 455 -18.01 12.25 -27.73
CA GLY A 455 -19.11 13.08 -27.25
C GLY A 455 -20.27 12.31 -26.64
#